data_15bcede187c170e8632e61cdd577fe9a
#
_entry.id   15bcede187c170e8632e61cdd577fe9a
#
_cell.length_a   1.000
_cell.length_b   1.000
_cell.length_c   1.000
_cell.angle_alpha   90.00
_cell.angle_beta   90.00
_cell.angle_gamma   90.00
#
_symmetry.space_group_name_H-M   'P 1'
#
loop_
_entity.id
_entity.type
_entity.pdbx_description
1 polymer ?
#
loop_
_entity_poly.entity_id
_entity_poly.type
_entity_poly.pdbx_seq_one_letter_code
_entity_poly.pdbx_strand_id
1 'polypeptide(L)' 'MQTKQATVTIDDQEWIVLDTDEAQDKKIFCKLMSLDGTIVWHAWVDINQIVGII' A
#
# COMPACT_ATOMS: atom_id res chain seq x y z
N MET A 1 -10.21 -14.90 13.40
CA MET A 1 -10.10 -14.80 11.95
C MET A 1 -9.12 -13.71 11.58
N GLN A 2 -8.22 -14.00 10.67
CA GLN A 2 -7.22 -13.01 10.26
C GLN A 2 -7.53 -12.48 8.88
N THR A 3 -7.43 -11.18 8.75
CA THR A 3 -7.55 -10.53 7.46
C THR A 3 -6.16 -10.21 6.96
N LYS A 4 -5.84 -10.69 5.78
CA LYS A 4 -4.54 -10.41 5.21
C LYS A 4 -4.50 -8.96 4.76
N GLN A 5 -3.56 -8.21 5.27
CA GLN A 5 -3.44 -6.80 4.95
C GLN A 5 -2.87 -6.61 3.54
N ALA A 6 -3.35 -5.59 2.85
CA ALA A 6 -2.87 -5.27 1.52
C ALA A 6 -1.41 -4.80 1.59
N THR A 7 -0.64 -5.18 0.59
CA THR A 7 0.75 -4.77 0.47
C THR A 7 1.03 -4.32 -0.95
N VAL A 8 2.11 -3.60 -1.14
CA VAL A 8 2.56 -3.16 -2.45
C VAL A 8 4.09 -3.17 -2.46
N THR A 9 4.68 -3.49 -3.60
CA THR A 9 6.12 -3.50 -3.77
C THR A 9 6.55 -2.26 -4.55
N ILE A 10 7.46 -1.48 -3.98
CA ILE A 10 8.03 -0.30 -4.61
C ILE A 10 9.55 -0.41 -4.52
N ASP A 11 10.22 -0.36 -5.66
CA ASP A 11 11.68 -0.46 -5.74
C ASP A 11 12.21 -1.68 -5.00
N ASP A 12 11.58 -2.82 -5.24
CA ASP A 12 11.97 -4.11 -4.65
C ASP A 12 11.77 -4.17 -3.14
N GLN A 13 11.05 -3.21 -2.57
CA GLN A 13 10.74 -3.22 -1.14
C GLN A 13 9.23 -3.31 -0.95
N GLU A 14 8.82 -4.18 -0.05
CA GLU A 14 7.40 -4.37 0.24
C GLU A 14 6.93 -3.41 1.32
N TRP A 15 5.74 -2.85 1.11
CA TRP A 15 5.12 -1.90 2.04
C TRP A 15 3.72 -2.35 2.38
N ILE A 16 3.31 -2.10 3.62
CA ILE A 16 1.95 -2.39 4.07
C ILE A 16 1.07 -1.19 3.76
N VAL A 17 -0.09 -1.45 3.15
CA VAL A 17 -1.06 -0.40 2.84
C VAL A 17 -1.94 -0.20 4.08
N LEU A 18 -1.74 0.90 4.78
CA LEU A 18 -2.52 1.21 5.97
C LEU A 18 -3.87 1.81 5.65
N ASP A 19 -3.91 2.62 4.61
CA ASP A 19 -5.12 3.34 4.25
C ASP A 19 -5.04 3.75 2.80
N THR A 20 -6.20 3.98 2.19
CA THR A 20 -6.27 4.47 0.82
C THR A 20 -7.19 5.68 0.79
N ASP A 21 -6.92 6.55 -0.16
CA ASP A 21 -7.71 7.74 -0.33
C ASP A 21 -8.18 7.81 -1.78
N GLU A 22 -7.99 8.91 -2.40
CA GLU A 22 -8.49 9.21 -3.73
C GLU A 22 -7.83 8.33 -4.80
N ALA A 23 -8.61 7.82 -5.76
CA ALA A 23 -8.09 7.07 -6.89
C ALA A 23 -8.18 7.94 -8.14
N GLN A 24 -7.16 7.84 -9.02
CA GLN A 24 -7.07 8.66 -10.21
C GLN A 24 -6.23 7.97 -11.26
N ASP A 25 -6.80 7.73 -12.44
CA ASP A 25 -6.08 7.15 -13.57
C ASP A 25 -5.33 5.87 -13.25
N LYS A 26 -5.99 4.89 -12.68
CA LYS A 26 -5.40 3.59 -12.32
C LYS A 26 -4.41 3.68 -11.17
N LYS A 27 -4.28 4.83 -10.52
CA LYS A 27 -3.44 4.99 -9.34
C LYS A 27 -4.29 5.36 -8.16
N ILE A 28 -3.82 5.01 -6.97
CA ILE A 28 -4.52 5.32 -5.74
C ILE A 28 -3.53 5.87 -4.74
N PHE A 29 -3.96 6.89 -4.00
CA PHE A 29 -3.12 7.51 -2.99
C PHE A 29 -3.19 6.69 -1.72
N CYS A 30 -2.05 6.20 -1.25
CA CYS A 30 -2.01 5.28 -0.13
C CYS A 30 -1.11 5.80 0.98
N LYS A 31 -1.49 5.45 2.21
CA LYS A 31 -0.61 5.59 3.35
C LYS A 31 0.09 4.25 3.53
N LEU A 32 1.41 4.27 3.49
CA LEU A 32 2.23 3.07 3.48
C LEU A 32 3.10 3.00 4.72
N MET A 33 3.37 1.78 5.17
CA MET A 33 4.25 1.56 6.31
C MET A 33 5.24 0.46 5.97
N SER A 34 6.50 0.63 6.39
CA SER A 34 7.50 -0.41 6.23
C SER A 34 7.11 -1.64 7.05
N LEU A 35 7.64 -2.80 6.68
CA LEU A 35 7.29 -4.05 7.35
C LEU A 35 7.66 -4.03 8.83
N ASP A 36 8.74 -3.33 9.18
CA ASP A 36 9.17 -3.22 10.57
C ASP A 36 8.46 -2.09 11.34
N GLY A 37 7.61 -1.33 10.66
CA GLY A 37 6.83 -0.29 11.30
C GLY A 37 7.56 1.01 11.57
N THR A 38 8.78 1.18 11.06
CA THR A 38 9.59 2.37 11.40
C THR A 38 9.37 3.53 10.44
N ILE A 39 8.88 3.28 9.23
CA ILE A 39 8.70 4.32 8.22
C ILE A 39 7.24 4.35 7.79
N VAL A 40 6.65 5.53 7.80
CA VAL A 40 5.30 5.74 7.29
C VAL A 40 5.35 6.91 6.31
N TRP A 41 4.75 6.71 5.14
CA TRP A 41 4.73 7.76 4.13
C TRP A 41 3.53 7.58 3.22
N HIS A 42 3.28 8.56 2.37
CA HIS A 42 2.17 8.53 1.42
C HIS A 42 2.71 8.51 0.01
N ALA A 43 2.07 7.72 -0.85
CA ALA A 43 2.50 7.63 -2.24
C ALA A 43 1.34 7.25 -3.14
N TRP A 44 1.43 7.63 -4.40
CA TRP A 44 0.54 7.14 -5.45
C TRP A 44 1.09 5.82 -5.94
N VAL A 45 0.27 4.78 -5.91
CA VAL A 45 0.68 3.46 -6.39
C VAL A 45 -0.31 2.97 -7.43
N ASP A 46 0.16 2.11 -8.32
CA ASP A 46 -0.70 1.49 -9.32
C ASP A 46 -1.64 0.52 -8.62
N ILE A 47 -2.94 0.65 -8.89
CA ILE A 47 -3.95 -0.19 -8.25
C ILE A 47 -3.65 -1.67 -8.50
N ASN A 48 -3.12 -2.00 -9.67
CA ASN A 48 -2.85 -3.39 -10.02
C ASN A 48 -1.65 -3.99 -9.26
N GLN A 49 -0.87 -3.17 -8.59
CA GLN A 49 0.28 -3.66 -7.83
C GLN A 49 -0.05 -3.92 -6.37
N ILE A 50 -1.25 -3.57 -5.96
CA ILE A 50 -1.67 -3.82 -4.59
C ILE A 50 -2.16 -5.26 -4.47
N VAL A 51 -1.60 -5.99 -3.53
CA VAL A 51 -1.94 -7.39 -3.29
C VAL A 51 -2.60 -7.50 -1.91
N GLY A 52 -3.71 -8.20 -1.84
CA GLY A 52 -4.41 -8.41 -0.59
C GLY A 52 -5.71 -7.62 -0.53
N ILE A 53 -6.25 -7.51 0.67
CA ILE A 53 -7.54 -6.84 0.92
C ILE A 53 -7.29 -5.49 1.58
N ILE A 54 -7.90 -4.48 1.00
CA ILE A 54 -7.80 -3.13 1.56
C ILE A 54 -8.91 -2.88 2.56
#